data_f1468dc3e28b9eed54c71692e7134c75
#
_entry.id   f1468dc3e28b9eed54c71692e7134c75
#
_cell.length_a   1.000
_cell.length_b   1.000
_cell.length_c   1.000
_cell.angle_alpha   90.00
_cell.angle_beta   90.00
_cell.angle_gamma   90.00
#
_symmetry.space_group_name_H-M   'P 1'
#
loop_
_entity.id
_entity.type
_entity.pdbx_description
1 polymer ?
#
loop_
_entity_poly.entity_id
_entity_poly.type
_entity_poly.pdbx_seq_one_letter_code
_entity_poly.pdbx_strand_id
1 'polypeptide(L)'
;TRYLELLNETKSDAAAFRLFWQEKSAPTLGLYQNVIPGVPNLCFKVPTGGGKTFIACNAVRPIFDALPATKTKAVVWLVPSDAILTQTAKALKDTSHPYRQKIDVDFGGRVEVYTKQELLNGQNFNPTAVTEQLSVMVLSYDSFRGRGKEVLKAYQENSNLAEFAKVLGKP
;
A
#
# COMPACT_ATOMS: atom_id res chain seq x y z
N THR A 1 5.20 -13.24 -0.80
CA THR A 1 4.35 -13.96 -1.77
C THR A 1 3.82 -15.25 -1.18
N ARG A 2 4.66 -16.21 -0.75
CA ARG A 2 4.20 -17.53 -0.30
C ARG A 2 3.13 -17.51 0.80
N TYR A 3 3.22 -16.61 1.78
CA TYR A 3 2.16 -16.43 2.78
C TYR A 3 0.81 -16.04 2.14
N LEU A 4 0.81 -15.15 1.16
CA LEU A 4 -0.42 -14.71 0.49
C LEU A 4 -1.01 -15.80 -0.41
N GLU A 5 -0.17 -16.64 -1.02
CA GLU A 5 -0.61 -17.83 -1.75
C GLU A 5 -1.32 -18.80 -0.81
N LEU A 6 -0.69 -19.12 0.32
CA LEU A 6 -1.29 -19.94 1.37
C LEU A 6 -2.58 -19.34 1.92
N LEU A 7 -2.66 -18.02 2.04
CA LEU A 7 -3.89 -17.34 2.44
C LEU A 7 -5.00 -17.53 1.40
N ASN A 8 -4.67 -17.45 0.11
CA ASN A 8 -5.63 -17.71 -0.96
C ASN A 8 -6.10 -19.18 -0.97
N GLU A 9 -5.19 -20.11 -0.66
CA GLU A 9 -5.50 -21.56 -0.58
C GLU A 9 -6.40 -21.89 0.62
N THR A 10 -6.01 -21.40 1.81
CA THR A 10 -6.65 -21.77 3.08
C THR A 10 -7.86 -20.93 3.44
N LYS A 11 -7.99 -19.71 2.87
CA LYS A 11 -8.97 -18.70 3.26
C LYS A 11 -8.96 -18.35 4.76
N SER A 12 -7.83 -18.58 5.42
CA SER A 12 -7.64 -18.38 6.86
C SER A 12 -6.25 -17.84 7.18
N ASP A 13 -6.18 -16.64 7.74
CA ASP A 13 -4.92 -16.00 8.14
C ASP A 13 -4.10 -16.89 9.08
N ALA A 14 -4.75 -17.46 10.09
CA ALA A 14 -4.10 -18.33 11.08
C ALA A 14 -3.56 -19.62 10.47
N ALA A 15 -4.31 -20.22 9.55
CA ALA A 15 -3.88 -21.44 8.85
C ALA A 15 -2.71 -21.13 7.90
N ALA A 16 -2.80 -20.07 7.13
CA ALA A 16 -1.74 -19.61 6.24
C ALA A 16 -0.44 -19.29 7.00
N PHE A 17 -0.55 -18.60 8.13
CA PHE A 17 0.58 -18.30 9.00
C PHE A 17 1.26 -19.56 9.54
N ARG A 18 0.48 -20.50 10.04
CA ARG A 18 1.02 -21.76 10.55
C ARG A 18 1.74 -22.55 9.46
N LEU A 19 1.12 -22.72 8.29
CA LEU A 19 1.72 -23.43 7.15
C LEU A 19 2.99 -22.75 6.65
N PHE A 20 2.99 -21.43 6.53
CA PHE A 20 4.16 -20.66 6.11
C PHE A 20 5.37 -20.94 7.01
N TRP A 21 5.18 -20.97 8.33
CA TRP A 21 6.26 -21.20 9.27
C TRP A 21 6.66 -22.67 9.37
N GLN A 22 5.72 -23.59 9.14
CA GLN A 22 6.04 -25.02 9.00
C GLN A 22 6.95 -25.26 7.80
N GLU A 23 6.65 -24.65 6.64
CA GLU A 23 7.51 -24.74 5.44
C GLU A 23 8.93 -24.16 5.69
N LYS A 24 9.06 -23.21 6.59
CA LYS A 24 10.36 -22.61 6.95
C LYS A 24 11.09 -23.36 8.05
N SER A 25 10.57 -24.50 8.52
CA SER A 25 11.13 -25.28 9.63
C SER A 25 11.37 -24.42 10.89
N ALA A 26 10.62 -23.34 11.05
CA ALA A 26 10.74 -22.46 12.19
C ALA A 26 9.93 -23.03 13.36
N PRO A 27 10.56 -23.23 14.53
CA PRO A 27 9.82 -23.68 15.71
C PRO A 27 8.82 -22.58 16.14
N THR A 28 7.75 -23.02 16.72
CA THR A 28 6.62 -22.28 17.27
C THR A 28 6.82 -20.78 17.44
N LEU A 29 6.43 -20.04 16.43
CA LEU A 29 6.13 -18.62 16.59
C LEU A 29 4.77 -18.51 17.28
N GLY A 30 4.59 -17.46 18.06
CA GLY A 30 3.34 -17.18 18.74
C GLY A 30 2.14 -17.22 17.79
N LEU A 31 0.94 -17.26 18.34
CA LEU A 31 -0.30 -17.26 17.56
C LEU A 31 -0.38 -16.02 16.65
N TYR A 32 -0.84 -16.20 15.44
CA TYR A 32 -1.14 -15.07 14.54
C TYR A 32 -2.20 -14.18 15.18
N GLN A 33 -1.87 -12.90 15.33
CA GLN A 33 -2.80 -11.90 15.84
C GLN A 33 -3.38 -11.13 14.66
N ASN A 34 -4.65 -11.29 14.43
CA ASN A 34 -5.36 -10.53 13.40
C ASN A 34 -5.91 -9.24 14.01
N VAL A 35 -5.38 -8.10 13.59
CA VAL A 35 -5.81 -6.77 14.06
C VAL A 35 -7.14 -6.37 13.39
N ILE A 36 -7.28 -6.71 12.10
CA ILE A 36 -8.49 -6.45 11.32
C ILE A 36 -8.89 -7.76 10.64
N PRO A 37 -10.04 -8.35 10.96
CA PRO A 37 -10.48 -9.60 10.35
C PRO A 37 -10.49 -9.56 8.82
N GLY A 38 -9.90 -10.56 8.18
CA GLY A 38 -9.83 -10.67 6.73
C GLY A 38 -8.76 -9.81 6.05
N VAL A 39 -7.99 -9.02 6.82
CA VAL A 39 -6.89 -8.21 6.30
C VAL A 39 -5.55 -8.80 6.75
N PRO A 40 -4.72 -9.34 5.85
CA PRO A 40 -3.42 -9.90 6.22
C PRO A 40 -2.49 -8.82 6.76
N ASN A 41 -1.86 -9.10 7.90
CA ASN A 41 -0.93 -8.20 8.57
C ASN A 41 0.46 -8.82 8.56
N LEU A 42 1.41 -8.18 7.85
CA LEU A 42 2.78 -8.66 7.69
C LEU A 42 3.77 -7.59 8.14
N CYS A 43 4.76 -8.00 8.92
CA CYS A 43 5.84 -7.12 9.38
C CYS A 43 7.19 -7.62 8.86
N PHE A 44 7.95 -6.72 8.24
CA PHE A 44 9.33 -6.96 7.82
C PHE A 44 10.29 -6.17 8.70
N LYS A 45 11.06 -6.86 9.52
CA LYS A 45 12.10 -6.23 10.34
C LYS A 45 13.39 -6.12 9.52
N VAL A 46 13.70 -4.90 9.08
CA VAL A 46 14.88 -4.59 8.27
C VAL A 46 15.71 -3.52 8.99
N PRO A 47 17.03 -3.70 9.15
CA PRO A 47 17.89 -2.72 9.82
C PRO A 47 17.92 -1.37 9.08
N THR A 48 18.37 -0.33 9.77
CA THR A 48 18.60 0.98 9.15
C THR A 48 19.64 0.85 8.05
N GLY A 49 19.42 1.50 6.91
CA GLY A 49 20.26 1.33 5.71
C GLY A 49 20.00 0.07 4.89
N GLY A 50 19.18 -0.88 5.38
CA GLY A 50 18.89 -2.15 4.70
C GLY A 50 17.92 -2.06 3.51
N GLY A 51 17.71 -0.87 2.95
CA GLY A 51 16.92 -0.71 1.72
C GLY A 51 15.40 -0.90 1.89
N LYS A 52 14.82 -0.56 3.06
CA LYS A 52 13.38 -0.74 3.35
C LYS A 52 12.47 -0.26 2.24
N THR A 53 12.71 0.94 1.72
CA THR A 53 11.91 1.55 0.65
C THR A 53 12.02 0.75 -0.65
N PHE A 54 13.21 0.29 -0.99
CA PHE A 54 13.43 -0.54 -2.18
C PHE A 54 12.76 -1.91 -2.04
N ILE A 55 12.82 -2.53 -0.86
CA ILE A 55 12.11 -3.78 -0.56
C ILE A 55 10.60 -3.58 -0.71
N ALA A 56 10.06 -2.47 -0.21
CA ALA A 56 8.64 -2.16 -0.35
C ALA A 56 8.25 -1.98 -1.82
N CYS A 57 9.05 -1.26 -2.64
CA CYS A 57 8.80 -1.16 -4.08
C CYS A 57 8.79 -2.52 -4.78
N ASN A 58 9.71 -3.42 -4.41
CA ASN A 58 9.78 -4.77 -4.95
C ASN A 58 8.63 -5.69 -4.50
N ALA A 59 7.97 -5.37 -3.39
CA ALA A 59 6.87 -6.16 -2.86
C ALA A 59 5.52 -5.85 -3.53
N VAL A 60 5.36 -4.67 -4.12
CA VAL A 60 4.07 -4.20 -4.66
C VAL A 60 3.52 -5.18 -5.71
N ARG A 61 4.28 -5.49 -6.75
CA ARG A 61 3.82 -6.39 -7.81
C ARG A 61 3.52 -7.80 -7.31
N PRO A 62 4.42 -8.48 -6.56
CA PRO A 62 4.14 -9.79 -6.00
C PRO A 62 2.91 -9.86 -5.09
N ILE A 63 2.59 -8.76 -4.38
CA ILE A 63 1.37 -8.70 -3.57
C ILE A 63 0.12 -8.71 -4.45
N PHE A 64 0.08 -7.89 -5.50
CA PHE A 64 -1.05 -7.88 -6.43
C PHE A 64 -1.21 -9.21 -7.17
N ASP A 65 -0.10 -9.83 -7.58
CA ASP A 65 -0.14 -11.15 -8.25
C ASP A 65 -0.67 -12.25 -7.31
N ALA A 66 -0.37 -12.16 -6.02
CA ALA A 66 -0.89 -13.09 -5.01
C ALA A 66 -2.35 -12.81 -4.61
N LEU A 67 -2.92 -11.68 -5.00
CA LEU A 67 -4.31 -11.30 -4.74
C LEU A 67 -5.08 -11.08 -6.04
N PRO A 68 -5.28 -12.12 -6.86
CA PRO A 68 -5.81 -12.00 -8.24
C PRO A 68 -7.24 -11.46 -8.31
N ALA A 69 -8.00 -11.56 -7.22
CA ALA A 69 -9.35 -11.00 -7.14
C ALA A 69 -9.38 -9.46 -7.08
N THR A 70 -8.23 -8.84 -6.77
CA THR A 70 -8.12 -7.39 -6.66
C THR A 70 -8.07 -6.75 -8.05
N LYS A 71 -9.15 -6.12 -8.46
CA LYS A 71 -9.25 -5.42 -9.76
C LYS A 71 -8.58 -4.05 -9.74
N THR A 72 -8.59 -3.38 -8.58
CA THR A 72 -8.07 -2.03 -8.40
C THR A 72 -6.62 -2.08 -7.92
N LYS A 73 -5.75 -1.24 -8.50
CA LYS A 73 -4.34 -1.18 -8.17
C LYS A 73 -4.03 0.10 -7.40
N ALA A 74 -4.26 0.06 -6.10
CA ALA A 74 -4.01 1.18 -5.21
C ALA A 74 -3.09 0.79 -4.05
N VAL A 75 -2.15 1.66 -3.75
CA VAL A 75 -1.22 1.53 -2.61
C VAL A 75 -1.28 2.79 -1.77
N VAL A 76 -1.56 2.65 -0.49
CA VAL A 76 -1.38 3.71 0.49
C VAL A 76 -0.02 3.53 1.16
N TRP A 77 0.89 4.46 0.89
CA TRP A 77 2.24 4.46 1.42
C TRP A 77 2.31 5.39 2.61
N LEU A 78 2.21 4.83 3.81
CA LEU A 78 2.25 5.61 5.05
C LEU A 78 3.69 5.79 5.55
N VAL A 79 4.05 7.05 5.81
CA VAL A 79 5.36 7.43 6.37
C VAL A 79 5.22 8.15 7.70
N PRO A 80 6.24 8.08 8.58
CA PRO A 80 6.12 8.61 9.94
C PRO A 80 6.11 10.14 10.04
N SER A 81 6.65 10.87 9.06
CA SER A 81 6.75 12.33 9.10
C SER A 81 6.66 12.97 7.73
N ASP A 82 6.37 14.29 7.68
CA ASP A 82 6.28 15.05 6.44
C ASP A 82 7.63 15.20 5.72
N ALA A 83 8.76 15.20 6.46
CA ALA A 83 10.08 15.19 5.84
C ALA A 83 10.30 13.91 5.02
N ILE A 84 9.95 12.75 5.58
CA ILE A 84 10.02 11.47 4.88
C ILE A 84 8.98 11.39 3.76
N LEU A 85 7.80 11.99 3.95
CA LEU A 85 6.78 12.11 2.90
C LEU A 85 7.35 12.83 1.67
N THR A 86 7.92 14.00 1.87
CA THR A 86 8.48 14.81 0.78
C THR A 86 9.58 14.05 0.04
N GLN A 87 10.50 13.41 0.76
CA GLN A 87 11.56 12.60 0.18
C GLN A 87 11.02 11.41 -0.60
N THR A 88 10.06 10.69 -0.03
CA THR A 88 9.47 9.50 -0.66
C THR A 88 8.66 9.87 -1.90
N ALA A 89 7.81 10.89 -1.80
CA ALA A 89 7.02 11.37 -2.93
C ALA A 89 7.91 11.86 -4.08
N LYS A 90 8.98 12.61 -3.77
CA LYS A 90 9.96 13.04 -4.78
C LYS A 90 10.61 11.85 -5.47
N ALA A 91 11.08 10.86 -4.71
CA ALA A 91 11.74 9.67 -5.26
C ALA A 91 10.81 8.82 -6.13
N LEU A 92 9.52 8.70 -5.75
CA LEU A 92 8.54 7.93 -6.51
C LEU A 92 7.96 8.67 -7.72
N LYS A 93 8.03 10.02 -7.74
CA LYS A 93 7.64 10.83 -8.91
C LYS A 93 8.75 10.97 -9.94
N ASP A 94 10.00 10.86 -9.54
CA ASP A 94 11.16 10.98 -10.42
C ASP A 94 11.35 9.68 -11.21
N THR A 95 11.05 9.71 -12.50
CA THR A 95 11.17 8.56 -13.41
C THR A 95 12.59 8.05 -13.58
N SER A 96 13.60 8.84 -13.22
CA SER A 96 15.02 8.43 -13.23
C SER A 96 15.43 7.73 -11.92
N HIS A 97 14.62 7.84 -10.86
CA HIS A 97 14.95 7.27 -9.57
C HIS A 97 14.75 5.75 -9.54
N PRO A 98 15.68 4.94 -8.97
CA PRO A 98 15.59 3.48 -8.96
C PRO A 98 14.28 2.92 -8.36
N TYR A 99 13.69 3.60 -7.38
CA TYR A 99 12.41 3.18 -6.79
C TYR A 99 11.27 3.30 -7.80
N ARG A 100 11.22 4.41 -8.54
CA ARG A 100 10.22 4.62 -9.58
C ARG A 100 10.42 3.65 -10.74
N GLN A 101 11.64 3.52 -11.22
CA GLN A 101 11.97 2.59 -12.32
C GLN A 101 11.54 1.16 -12.02
N LYS A 102 11.75 0.69 -10.77
CA LYS A 102 11.31 -0.66 -10.38
C LYS A 102 9.79 -0.82 -10.50
N ILE A 103 9.03 0.15 -10.03
CA ILE A 103 7.57 0.11 -10.10
C ILE A 103 7.10 0.26 -11.55
N ASP A 104 7.72 1.14 -12.34
CA ASP A 104 7.39 1.33 -13.75
C ASP A 104 7.59 0.05 -14.58
N VAL A 105 8.68 -0.67 -14.36
CA VAL A 105 8.91 -1.98 -15.00
C VAL A 105 7.79 -2.96 -14.65
N ASP A 106 7.40 -3.01 -13.38
CA ASP A 106 6.39 -3.95 -12.89
C ASP A 106 4.97 -3.64 -13.39
N PHE A 107 4.67 -2.36 -13.67
CA PHE A 107 3.33 -1.90 -14.06
C PHE A 107 3.27 -1.27 -15.45
N GLY A 108 4.30 -1.49 -16.28
CA GLY A 108 4.35 -1.02 -17.68
C GLY A 108 4.34 0.49 -17.82
N GLY A 109 4.95 1.22 -16.88
CA GLY A 109 5.00 2.68 -16.86
C GLY A 109 3.67 3.37 -16.46
N ARG A 110 2.61 2.60 -16.23
CA ARG A 110 1.29 3.13 -15.82
C ARG A 110 1.23 3.27 -14.30
N VAL A 111 1.92 4.28 -13.77
CA VAL A 111 2.03 4.56 -12.33
C VAL A 111 1.83 6.03 -12.07
N GLU A 112 0.90 6.34 -11.18
CA GLU A 112 0.66 7.70 -10.71
C GLU A 112 0.91 7.79 -9.21
N VAL A 113 1.54 8.90 -8.78
CA VAL A 113 1.92 9.11 -7.39
C VAL A 113 1.28 10.40 -6.89
N TYR A 114 0.48 10.27 -5.84
CA TYR A 114 -0.30 11.36 -5.27
C TYR A 114 0.14 11.66 -3.83
N THR A 115 0.19 12.93 -3.50
CA THR A 115 0.28 13.44 -2.14
C THR A 115 -1.11 13.77 -1.59
N LYS A 116 -1.23 14.00 -0.27
CA LYS A 116 -2.48 14.43 0.36
C LYS A 116 -3.08 15.66 -0.32
N GLN A 117 -2.26 16.66 -0.64
CA GLN A 117 -2.74 17.91 -1.27
C GLN A 117 -3.33 17.67 -2.65
N GLU A 118 -2.67 16.85 -3.46
CA GLU A 118 -3.18 16.48 -4.80
C GLU A 118 -4.49 15.71 -4.72
N LEU A 119 -4.61 14.79 -3.76
CA LEU A 119 -5.86 14.07 -3.53
C LEU A 119 -7.01 14.99 -3.08
N LEU A 120 -6.73 15.92 -2.16
CA LEU A 120 -7.74 16.86 -1.66
C LEU A 120 -8.17 17.91 -2.70
N ASN A 121 -7.24 18.35 -3.53
CA ASN A 121 -7.50 19.36 -4.56
C ASN A 121 -8.07 18.77 -5.86
N GLY A 122 -8.09 17.45 -5.99
CA GLY A 122 -8.56 16.76 -7.20
C GLY A 122 -7.68 16.97 -8.42
N GLN A 123 -6.48 17.47 -8.25
CA GLN A 123 -5.57 17.72 -9.36
C GLN A 123 -5.06 16.39 -9.94
N ASN A 124 -5.39 16.14 -11.21
CA ASN A 124 -4.97 14.96 -11.96
C ASN A 124 -5.38 13.62 -11.35
N PHE A 125 -6.22 13.61 -10.33
CA PHE A 125 -6.72 12.38 -9.71
C PHE A 125 -8.04 11.93 -10.36
N ASN A 126 -7.98 10.79 -11.03
CA ASN A 126 -9.16 10.12 -11.56
C ASN A 126 -9.38 8.80 -10.79
N PRO A 127 -10.43 8.70 -9.97
CA PRO A 127 -10.70 7.48 -9.20
C PRO A 127 -10.85 6.22 -10.05
N THR A 128 -11.34 6.33 -11.28
CA THR A 128 -11.54 5.18 -12.17
C THR A 128 -10.24 4.66 -12.76
N ALA A 129 -9.20 5.49 -12.84
CA ALA A 129 -7.90 5.11 -13.39
C ALA A 129 -7.18 4.02 -12.58
N VAL A 130 -7.58 3.77 -11.33
CA VAL A 130 -7.00 2.70 -10.48
C VAL A 130 -7.22 1.29 -11.03
N THR A 131 -8.11 1.10 -11.97
CA THR A 131 -8.31 -0.18 -12.66
C THR A 131 -7.28 -0.41 -13.76
N GLU A 132 -6.75 0.66 -14.35
CA GLU A 132 -5.85 0.63 -15.49
C GLU A 132 -4.39 0.89 -15.12
N GLN A 133 -4.16 1.66 -14.07
CA GLN A 133 -2.85 2.06 -13.59
C GLN A 133 -2.66 1.80 -12.09
N LEU A 134 -1.41 1.76 -11.65
CA LEU A 134 -1.07 1.76 -10.23
C LEU A 134 -1.18 3.18 -9.68
N SER A 135 -2.03 3.38 -8.68
CA SER A 135 -2.16 4.64 -7.94
C SER A 135 -1.48 4.52 -6.58
N VAL A 136 -0.40 5.28 -6.37
CA VAL A 136 0.35 5.31 -5.10
C VAL A 136 0.06 6.60 -4.37
N MET A 137 -0.52 6.52 -3.17
CA MET A 137 -0.83 7.65 -2.32
C MET A 137 0.18 7.73 -1.19
N VAL A 138 1.05 8.73 -1.22
CA VAL A 138 2.05 8.95 -0.17
C VAL A 138 1.48 9.90 0.88
N LEU A 139 1.28 9.36 2.09
CA LEU A 139 0.66 10.06 3.20
C LEU A 139 1.54 9.97 4.45
N SER A 140 1.53 10.97 5.32
CA SER A 140 2.14 10.90 6.64
C SER A 140 1.11 10.56 7.71
N TYR A 141 1.55 10.03 8.86
CA TYR A 141 0.67 9.85 10.01
C TYR A 141 0.04 11.17 10.46
N ASP A 142 0.75 12.28 10.33
CA ASP A 142 0.25 13.60 10.67
C ASP A 142 -0.87 14.07 9.74
N SER A 143 -0.97 13.48 8.54
CA SER A 143 -2.10 13.72 7.63
C SER A 143 -3.46 13.35 8.24
N PHE A 144 -3.47 12.48 9.24
CA PHE A 144 -4.68 12.00 9.92
C PHE A 144 -4.87 12.57 11.34
N ARG A 145 -3.86 13.26 11.90
CA ARG A 145 -3.88 13.77 13.28
C ARG A 145 -4.30 15.24 13.42
N GLY A 146 -4.41 15.99 12.36
CA GLY A 146 -4.66 17.42 12.41
C GLY A 146 -6.09 17.77 12.86
N ARG A 147 -6.24 18.85 13.64
CA ARG A 147 -7.53 19.47 14.02
C ARG A 147 -8.00 20.50 12.99
N GLY A 148 -7.37 20.63 11.84
CA GLY A 148 -7.65 21.65 10.85
C GLY A 148 -8.79 21.28 9.89
N LYS A 149 -9.33 22.32 9.21
CA LYS A 149 -10.38 22.17 8.17
C LYS A 149 -9.99 21.20 7.04
N GLU A 150 -8.70 21.02 6.77
CA GLU A 150 -8.20 20.13 5.72
C GLU A 150 -8.33 18.64 6.08
N VAL A 151 -8.19 18.30 7.37
CA VAL A 151 -8.40 16.92 7.83
C VAL A 151 -9.87 16.55 7.73
N LEU A 152 -10.76 17.52 8.05
CA LEU A 152 -12.20 17.33 7.91
C LEU A 152 -12.61 17.11 6.45
N LYS A 153 -11.91 17.75 5.48
CA LYS A 153 -12.18 17.53 4.05
C LYS A 153 -11.89 16.10 3.59
N ALA A 154 -10.90 15.43 4.19
CA ALA A 154 -10.59 14.04 3.87
C ALA A 154 -11.73 13.07 4.22
N TYR A 155 -12.58 13.43 5.17
CA TYR A 155 -13.71 12.64 5.63
C TYR A 155 -15.08 13.11 5.10
N GLN A 156 -15.10 14.17 4.26
CA GLN A 156 -16.35 14.65 3.66
C GLN A 156 -16.77 13.73 2.51
N GLU A 157 -18.06 13.43 2.40
CA GLU A 157 -18.61 12.53 1.39
C GLU A 157 -18.33 12.94 -0.06
N ASN A 158 -18.10 14.23 -0.30
CA ASN A 158 -17.78 14.81 -1.61
C ASN A 158 -16.27 15.05 -1.81
N SER A 159 -15.42 14.52 -0.93
CA SER A 159 -13.97 14.57 -1.13
C SER A 159 -13.51 13.56 -2.17
N ASN A 160 -12.38 13.84 -2.85
CA ASN A 160 -11.79 12.88 -3.80
C ASN A 160 -11.38 11.56 -3.12
N LEU A 161 -11.06 11.58 -1.81
CA LEU A 161 -10.82 10.38 -1.03
C LEU A 161 -12.10 9.55 -0.84
N ALA A 162 -13.26 10.18 -0.66
CA ALA A 162 -14.53 9.48 -0.60
C ALA A 162 -14.92 8.88 -1.96
N GLU A 163 -14.68 9.61 -3.06
CA GLU A 163 -14.85 9.05 -4.41
C GLU A 163 -13.93 7.86 -4.65
N PHE A 164 -12.68 7.93 -4.20
CA PHE A 164 -11.75 6.82 -4.27
C PHE A 164 -12.26 5.60 -3.49
N ALA A 165 -12.77 5.80 -2.28
CA ALA A 165 -13.36 4.72 -1.49
C ALA A 165 -14.58 4.07 -2.17
N LYS A 166 -15.38 4.84 -2.89
CA LYS A 166 -16.50 4.30 -3.70
C LYS A 166 -16.02 3.41 -4.83
N VAL A 167 -14.94 3.78 -5.52
CA VAL A 167 -14.35 3.00 -6.62
C VAL A 167 -13.65 1.72 -6.13
N LEU A 168 -12.97 1.79 -5.00
CA LEU A 168 -12.34 0.62 -4.38
C LEU A 168 -13.37 -0.41 -3.88
N GLY A 169 -14.61 0.02 -3.74
CA GLY A 169 -15.65 -0.78 -3.09
C GLY A 169 -15.55 -0.72 -1.56
N LYS A 170 -16.64 -1.04 -0.89
CA LYS A 170 -16.61 -1.23 0.56
C LYS A 170 -15.82 -2.50 0.85
N PRO A 171 -14.95 -2.47 1.87
CA PRO A 171 -14.27 -3.68 2.33
C PRO A 171 -15.28 -4.72 2.80
#